data_4ba4a3373b6482ed635a10a4ac90c7ce
#
_entry.id   4ba4a3373b6482ed635a10a4ac90c7ce
#
_cell.length_a   1.000
_cell.length_b   1.000
_cell.length_c   1.000
_cell.angle_alpha   90.00
_cell.angle_beta   90.00
_cell.angle_gamma   90.00
#
_symmetry.space_group_name_H-M   'P 1'
#
loop_
_entity.id
_entity.type
_entity.pdbx_description
1 polymer ?
#
loop_
_entity_poly.entity_id
_entity_poly.type
_entity_poly.pdbx_seq_one_letter_code
_entity_poly.pdbx_strand_id
1 'polypeptide(L)'
;MKAHKPRPSYALQQLKSARDVPTWKTIRVGTFANSVALRNVLDAMRCGVGGTAAEILARPTFTVASKAAEVKLVVVRVAELGFKTDTVTLAAIYARAMQIGFKLADAEVGPQLRIQYLDQPMGEFLTIGMKPIKTWGGEPTILNVANGGAGLILIGQDGRDEAESAATSRFVFARSNEPAPNNELEKAAALPPPWTERHSGPQGNW
;
A
#
# COMPACT_ATOMS: atom_id res chain seq x y z
N MET A 1 13.25 -46.60 -7.59
CA MET A 1 12.34 -45.48 -7.28
C MET A 1 13.06 -44.53 -6.32
N LYS A 2 13.50 -43.35 -6.77
CA LYS A 2 14.14 -42.36 -5.91
C LYS A 2 13.02 -41.53 -5.26
N ALA A 3 12.92 -41.57 -3.95
CA ALA A 3 11.98 -40.78 -3.15
C ALA A 3 12.24 -39.29 -3.39
N HIS A 4 11.22 -38.58 -3.87
CA HIS A 4 11.22 -37.14 -4.06
C HIS A 4 11.17 -36.49 -2.66
N LYS A 5 12.29 -35.88 -2.24
CA LYS A 5 12.37 -35.12 -0.99
C LYS A 5 11.41 -33.92 -1.15
N PRO A 6 10.43 -33.74 -0.25
CA PRO A 6 9.57 -32.56 -0.32
C PRO A 6 10.43 -31.32 -0.14
N ARG A 7 10.23 -30.30 -1.00
CA ARG A 7 10.86 -28.97 -0.85
C ARG A 7 10.42 -28.39 0.50
N PRO A 8 11.34 -27.79 1.27
CA PRO A 8 10.94 -27.12 2.49
C PRO A 8 9.89 -26.06 2.16
N SER A 9 8.72 -26.18 2.76
CA SER A 9 7.71 -25.14 2.80
C SER A 9 8.33 -23.98 3.56
N TYR A 10 8.81 -22.96 2.86
CA TYR A 10 9.12 -21.68 3.49
C TYR A 10 7.78 -21.14 4.02
N ALA A 11 7.55 -21.31 5.30
CA ALA A 11 6.43 -20.67 5.97
C ALA A 11 6.57 -19.16 5.70
N LEU A 12 5.62 -18.58 4.95
CA LEU A 12 5.58 -17.15 4.72
C LEU A 12 5.53 -16.47 6.08
N GLN A 13 6.55 -15.69 6.38
CA GLN A 13 6.64 -15.02 7.67
C GLN A 13 5.55 -13.95 7.72
N GLN A 14 4.61 -14.10 8.66
CA GLN A 14 3.54 -13.13 8.84
C GLN A 14 4.10 -11.78 9.27
N LEU A 15 3.74 -10.73 8.56
CA LEU A 15 4.10 -9.36 8.90
C LEU A 15 3.39 -8.91 10.18
N LYS A 16 4.16 -8.38 11.12
CA LYS A 16 3.64 -7.82 12.37
C LYS A 16 3.55 -6.30 12.32
N SER A 17 4.42 -5.65 11.56
CA SER A 17 4.49 -4.20 11.41
C SER A 17 4.93 -3.81 10.00
N ALA A 18 4.42 -2.69 9.51
CA ALA A 18 4.89 -2.08 8.26
C ALA A 18 6.38 -1.70 8.31
N ARG A 19 6.96 -1.57 9.51
CA ARG A 19 8.39 -1.28 9.70
C ARG A 19 9.28 -2.45 9.30
N ASP A 20 8.77 -3.68 9.39
CA ASP A 20 9.51 -4.90 9.07
C ASP A 20 9.71 -5.09 7.56
N VAL A 21 8.94 -4.34 6.74
CA VAL A 21 9.01 -4.42 5.28
C VAL A 21 9.93 -3.33 4.75
N PRO A 22 11.00 -3.64 4.02
CA PRO A 22 11.86 -2.62 3.43
C PRO A 22 11.10 -1.82 2.36
N THR A 23 11.51 -0.57 2.14
CA THR A 23 11.04 0.20 0.99
C THR A 23 11.46 -0.53 -0.28
N TRP A 24 10.48 -0.87 -1.12
CA TRP A 24 10.73 -1.52 -2.40
C TRP A 24 11.17 -0.53 -3.47
N LYS A 25 10.44 0.57 -3.62
CA LYS A 25 10.71 1.61 -4.62
C LYS A 25 10.29 2.98 -4.07
N THR A 26 11.03 4.01 -4.40
CA THR A 26 10.61 5.41 -4.21
C THR A 26 10.27 5.98 -5.56
N ILE A 27 9.08 6.56 -5.70
CA ILE A 27 8.63 7.23 -6.92
C ILE A 27 8.32 8.69 -6.65
N ARG A 28 8.29 9.50 -7.70
CA ARG A 28 7.87 10.90 -7.64
C ARG A 28 6.43 11.03 -8.11
N VAL A 29 5.62 11.76 -7.36
CA VAL A 29 4.25 12.17 -7.71
C VAL A 29 4.18 13.68 -7.86
N GLY A 30 3.07 14.22 -8.37
CA GLY A 30 2.90 15.67 -8.56
C GLY A 30 3.83 16.25 -9.63
N THR A 31 4.26 15.45 -10.59
CA THR A 31 5.17 15.86 -11.67
C THR A 31 4.43 16.30 -12.94
N PHE A 32 3.12 16.14 -12.99
CA PHE A 32 2.27 16.52 -14.11
C PHE A 32 1.20 17.53 -13.67
N ALA A 33 0.84 18.43 -14.56
CA ALA A 33 -0.17 19.47 -14.29
C ALA A 33 -1.57 18.90 -14.02
N ASN A 34 -1.91 17.78 -14.67
CA ASN A 34 -3.22 17.14 -14.57
C ASN A 34 -3.19 15.70 -15.11
N SER A 35 -4.31 14.99 -15.00
CA SER A 35 -4.44 13.61 -15.46
C SER A 35 -4.28 13.44 -16.97
N VAL A 36 -4.62 14.46 -17.77
CA VAL A 36 -4.45 14.43 -19.23
C VAL A 36 -2.99 14.44 -19.61
N ALA A 37 -2.18 15.32 -19.00
CA ALA A 37 -0.74 15.36 -19.22
C ALA A 37 -0.07 14.03 -18.83
N LEU A 38 -0.48 13.46 -17.70
CA LEU A 38 -0.02 12.16 -17.23
C LEU A 38 -0.39 11.04 -18.21
N ARG A 39 -1.63 11.02 -18.72
CA ARG A 39 -2.08 10.07 -19.71
C ARG A 39 -1.28 10.17 -21.02
N ASN A 40 -1.04 11.38 -21.51
CA ASN A 40 -0.28 11.61 -22.75
C ASN A 40 1.14 11.04 -22.64
N VAL A 41 1.78 11.10 -21.46
CA VAL A 41 3.10 10.51 -21.25
C VAL A 41 3.04 8.98 -21.27
N LEU A 42 2.03 8.36 -20.67
CA LEU A 42 1.84 6.90 -20.79
C LEU A 42 1.74 6.46 -22.24
N ASP A 43 0.95 7.18 -23.05
CA ASP A 43 0.79 6.91 -24.49
C ASP A 43 2.10 7.12 -25.25
N ALA A 44 2.84 8.21 -25.00
CA ALA A 44 4.14 8.49 -25.61
C ALA A 44 5.20 7.41 -25.30
N MET A 45 5.13 6.85 -24.07
CA MET A 45 6.00 5.76 -23.63
C MET A 45 5.52 4.37 -24.11
N ARG A 46 4.45 4.31 -24.88
CA ARG A 46 3.80 3.07 -25.35
C ARG A 46 3.39 2.14 -24.20
N CYS A 47 3.08 2.70 -23.05
CA CYS A 47 2.45 1.96 -21.97
C CYS A 47 0.96 1.84 -22.24
N GLY A 48 0.45 0.61 -22.30
CA GLY A 48 -0.97 0.38 -22.47
C GLY A 48 -1.77 0.96 -21.30
N VAL A 49 -2.99 1.43 -21.58
CA VAL A 49 -3.94 1.80 -20.53
C VAL A 49 -5.29 1.13 -20.85
N GLY A 50 -5.69 0.21 -20.00
CA GLY A 50 -6.97 -0.52 -20.14
C GLY A 50 -8.18 0.41 -20.02
N GLY A 51 -9.31 0.00 -20.60
CA GLY A 51 -10.51 0.83 -20.70
C GLY A 51 -10.97 1.41 -19.35
N THR A 52 -11.14 0.57 -18.33
CA THR A 52 -11.54 1.02 -16.98
C THR A 52 -10.50 1.90 -16.30
N ALA A 53 -9.20 1.65 -16.53
CA ALA A 53 -8.14 2.52 -16.04
C ALA A 53 -8.20 3.90 -16.73
N ALA A 54 -8.37 3.93 -18.05
CA ALA A 54 -8.53 5.16 -18.80
C ALA A 54 -9.75 5.96 -18.31
N GLU A 55 -10.83 5.28 -18.02
CA GLU A 55 -12.06 5.89 -17.52
C GLU A 55 -11.85 6.56 -16.16
N ILE A 56 -11.25 5.87 -15.18
CA ILE A 56 -11.03 6.47 -13.86
C ILE A 56 -9.99 7.59 -13.89
N LEU A 57 -8.99 7.53 -14.78
CA LEU A 57 -8.04 8.64 -15.00
C LEU A 57 -8.73 9.91 -15.52
N ALA A 58 -9.85 9.76 -16.25
CA ALA A 58 -10.64 10.88 -16.76
C ALA A 58 -11.68 11.42 -15.75
N ARG A 59 -11.86 10.75 -14.60
CA ARG A 59 -12.83 11.19 -13.57
C ARG A 59 -12.33 12.43 -12.83
N PRO A 60 -13.21 13.39 -12.49
CA PRO A 60 -12.84 14.55 -11.66
C PRO A 60 -12.32 14.15 -10.27
N THR A 61 -12.69 12.97 -9.79
CA THR A 61 -12.21 12.42 -8.50
C THR A 61 -10.79 11.85 -8.56
N PHE A 62 -10.25 11.66 -9.77
CA PHE A 62 -8.83 11.35 -9.94
C PHE A 62 -8.02 12.65 -9.86
N THR A 63 -7.26 12.80 -8.81
CA THR A 63 -6.47 14.02 -8.55
C THR A 63 -4.98 13.74 -8.72
N VAL A 64 -4.27 14.72 -9.23
CA VAL A 64 -2.80 14.76 -9.29
C VAL A 64 -2.32 15.69 -8.17
N ALA A 65 -1.26 15.31 -7.48
CA ALA A 65 -0.70 16.13 -6.43
C ALA A 65 -0.22 17.49 -6.98
N SER A 66 -0.55 18.58 -6.27
CA SER A 66 -0.23 19.94 -6.71
C SER A 66 1.27 20.30 -6.58
N LYS A 67 2.02 19.50 -5.82
CA LYS A 67 3.46 19.67 -5.60
C LYS A 67 4.16 18.33 -5.80
N ALA A 68 5.34 18.40 -6.41
CA ALA A 68 6.20 17.22 -6.54
C ALA A 68 6.64 16.72 -5.16
N ALA A 69 6.47 15.42 -4.95
CA ALA A 69 6.84 14.73 -3.71
C ALA A 69 7.36 13.33 -3.99
N GLU A 70 8.14 12.80 -3.07
CA GLU A 70 8.57 11.41 -3.08
C GLU A 70 7.62 10.55 -2.26
N VAL A 71 7.22 9.42 -2.84
CA VAL A 71 6.39 8.41 -2.17
C VAL A 71 7.20 7.12 -2.07
N LYS A 72 7.42 6.66 -0.86
CA LYS A 72 8.06 5.37 -0.58
C LYS A 72 7.01 4.27 -0.64
N LEU A 73 7.24 3.30 -1.50
CA LEU A 73 6.32 2.19 -1.75
C LEU A 73 6.89 0.89 -1.17
N VAL A 74 5.99 0.04 -0.73
CA VAL A 74 6.26 -1.34 -0.31
C VAL A 74 5.38 -2.28 -1.12
N VAL A 75 5.87 -3.49 -1.38
CA VAL A 75 5.10 -4.56 -2.00
C VAL A 75 4.88 -5.66 -0.98
N VAL A 76 3.64 -6.07 -0.81
CA VAL A 76 3.22 -7.09 0.16
C VAL A 76 2.35 -8.12 -0.54
N ARG A 77 2.60 -9.41 -0.30
CA ARG A 77 1.66 -10.47 -0.71
C ARG A 77 0.52 -10.57 0.30
N VAL A 78 -0.67 -10.88 -0.19
CA VAL A 78 -1.84 -11.06 0.68
C VAL A 78 -1.57 -12.09 1.78
N ALA A 79 -0.90 -13.20 1.46
CA ALA A 79 -0.52 -14.21 2.45
C ALA A 79 0.43 -13.69 3.55
N GLU A 80 1.30 -12.71 3.25
CA GLU A 80 2.22 -12.11 4.23
C GLU A 80 1.48 -11.27 5.28
N LEU A 81 0.25 -10.82 4.98
CA LEU A 81 -0.63 -10.15 5.93
C LEU A 81 -1.19 -11.09 7.01
N GLY A 82 -0.97 -12.40 6.87
CA GLY A 82 -1.32 -13.41 7.88
C GLY A 82 -2.63 -14.13 7.62
N PHE A 83 -3.23 -13.96 6.45
CA PHE A 83 -4.40 -14.73 6.03
C PHE A 83 -4.00 -16.17 5.69
N LYS A 84 -4.89 -17.11 6.04
CA LYS A 84 -4.67 -18.55 5.82
C LYS A 84 -5.59 -19.13 4.73
N THR A 85 -6.41 -18.28 4.12
CA THR A 85 -7.36 -18.64 3.05
C THR A 85 -6.71 -18.42 1.68
N ASP A 86 -7.18 -19.13 0.67
CA ASP A 86 -6.69 -19.00 -0.70
C ASP A 86 -7.09 -17.67 -1.34
N THR A 87 -8.24 -17.12 -0.94
CA THR A 87 -8.72 -15.80 -1.34
C THR A 87 -9.08 -14.95 -0.13
N VAL A 88 -8.98 -13.62 -0.28
CA VAL A 88 -9.27 -12.62 0.75
C VAL A 88 -9.97 -11.43 0.12
N THR A 89 -11.01 -10.90 0.77
CA THR A 89 -11.72 -9.71 0.31
C THR A 89 -10.86 -8.45 0.39
N LEU A 90 -11.08 -7.49 -0.52
CA LEU A 90 -10.35 -6.23 -0.57
C LEU A 90 -10.46 -5.46 0.75
N ALA A 91 -11.66 -5.41 1.34
CA ALA A 91 -11.89 -4.79 2.64
C ALA A 91 -11.00 -5.39 3.74
N ALA A 92 -10.91 -6.73 3.81
CA ALA A 92 -10.07 -7.40 4.81
C ALA A 92 -8.57 -7.14 4.58
N ILE A 93 -8.11 -7.13 3.31
CA ILE A 93 -6.73 -6.79 2.94
C ILE A 93 -6.41 -5.38 3.42
N TYR A 94 -7.26 -4.40 3.13
CA TYR A 94 -7.04 -3.01 3.52
C TYR A 94 -7.08 -2.80 5.03
N ALA A 95 -8.07 -3.38 5.70
CA ALA A 95 -8.17 -3.30 7.17
C ALA A 95 -6.88 -3.84 7.83
N ARG A 96 -6.41 -5.00 7.37
CA ARG A 96 -5.20 -5.61 7.92
C ARG A 96 -3.94 -4.82 7.59
N ALA A 97 -3.80 -4.33 6.36
CA ALA A 97 -2.66 -3.50 5.94
C ALA A 97 -2.56 -2.22 6.79
N MET A 98 -3.68 -1.51 6.99
CA MET A 98 -3.73 -0.31 7.83
C MET A 98 -3.46 -0.62 9.31
N GLN A 99 -3.98 -1.74 9.84
CA GLN A 99 -3.75 -2.18 11.22
C GLN A 99 -2.26 -2.36 11.53
N ILE A 100 -1.46 -2.87 10.59
CA ILE A 100 -0.02 -3.06 10.78
C ILE A 100 0.81 -1.83 10.37
N GLY A 101 0.16 -0.73 9.97
CA GLY A 101 0.77 0.58 9.77
C GLY A 101 1.10 0.96 8.33
N PHE A 102 0.58 0.23 7.32
CA PHE A 102 0.64 0.70 5.93
C PHE A 102 -0.42 1.78 5.69
N LYS A 103 -0.18 2.63 4.68
CA LYS A 103 -1.15 3.60 4.18
C LYS A 103 -1.61 3.22 2.77
N LEU A 104 -2.87 3.48 2.47
CA LEU A 104 -3.33 3.43 1.09
C LEU A 104 -2.61 4.53 0.30
N ALA A 105 -2.24 4.20 -0.92
CA ALA A 105 -1.62 5.12 -1.84
C ALA A 105 -2.68 6.03 -2.49
N ASP A 106 -2.29 7.23 -2.88
CA ASP A 106 -3.12 8.07 -3.74
C ASP A 106 -3.24 7.45 -5.13
N ALA A 107 -4.34 7.69 -5.83
CA ALA A 107 -4.61 7.09 -7.14
C ALA A 107 -3.52 7.42 -8.19
N GLU A 108 -2.90 8.60 -8.08
CA GLU A 108 -1.79 9.03 -8.93
C GLU A 108 -0.60 8.07 -8.90
N VAL A 109 -0.41 7.34 -7.78
CA VAL A 109 0.70 6.35 -7.65
C VAL A 109 0.63 5.29 -8.74
N GLY A 110 -0.56 4.84 -9.16
CA GLY A 110 -0.70 3.85 -10.23
C GLY A 110 -0.02 4.25 -11.54
N PRO A 111 -0.48 5.31 -12.20
CA PRO A 111 0.13 5.79 -13.44
C PRO A 111 1.57 6.30 -13.26
N GLN A 112 1.91 6.95 -12.15
CA GLN A 112 3.29 7.36 -11.86
C GLN A 112 4.23 6.16 -11.72
N LEU A 113 3.78 5.10 -11.05
CA LEU A 113 4.55 3.87 -10.96
C LEU A 113 4.71 3.23 -12.34
N ARG A 114 3.65 3.22 -13.18
CA ARG A 114 3.77 2.69 -14.55
C ARG A 114 4.84 3.41 -15.36
N ILE A 115 4.93 4.73 -15.24
CA ILE A 115 5.94 5.56 -15.94
C ILE A 115 7.36 5.29 -15.40
N GLN A 116 7.50 5.08 -14.09
CA GLN A 116 8.79 4.98 -13.40
C GLN A 116 9.26 3.52 -13.16
N TYR A 117 8.49 2.52 -13.61
CA TYR A 117 8.83 1.10 -13.48
C TYR A 117 8.79 0.38 -14.83
N LEU A 118 9.74 0.75 -15.70
CA LEU A 118 9.82 0.22 -17.08
C LEU A 118 10.50 -1.16 -17.14
N ASP A 119 11.30 -1.48 -16.13
CA ASP A 119 11.98 -2.76 -15.94
C ASP A 119 11.15 -3.81 -15.21
N GLN A 120 9.81 -3.63 -15.17
CA GLN A 120 8.90 -4.58 -14.54
C GLN A 120 9.02 -5.96 -15.21
N PRO A 121 9.24 -7.04 -14.44
CA PRO A 121 9.33 -8.39 -14.98
C PRO A 121 8.06 -8.82 -15.70
N MET A 122 8.22 -9.59 -16.78
CA MET A 122 7.09 -10.24 -17.48
C MET A 122 6.32 -11.15 -16.51
N GLY A 123 5.00 -11.06 -16.54
CA GLY A 123 4.11 -11.81 -15.65
C GLY A 123 3.93 -11.20 -14.26
N GLU A 124 4.50 -10.04 -13.99
CA GLU A 124 4.26 -9.34 -12.72
C GLU A 124 3.01 -8.46 -12.80
N PHE A 125 2.18 -8.57 -11.77
CA PHE A 125 0.96 -7.78 -11.55
C PHE A 125 1.02 -7.19 -10.15
N LEU A 126 0.89 -5.86 -10.04
CA LEU A 126 0.95 -5.12 -8.78
C LEU A 126 -0.32 -4.30 -8.60
N THR A 127 -1.18 -4.71 -7.70
CA THR A 127 -2.41 -3.99 -7.35
C THR A 127 -2.08 -2.80 -6.46
N ILE A 128 -2.50 -1.62 -6.85
CA ILE A 128 -2.32 -0.42 -6.02
C ILE A 128 -3.35 -0.43 -4.90
N GLY A 129 -2.89 -0.49 -3.66
CA GLY A 129 -3.73 -0.35 -2.47
C GLY A 129 -4.16 1.12 -2.34
N MET A 130 -5.28 1.48 -2.96
CA MET A 130 -5.81 2.84 -3.06
C MET A 130 -7.31 2.88 -2.76
N LYS A 131 -7.84 4.06 -2.46
CA LYS A 131 -9.29 4.24 -2.40
C LYS A 131 -9.88 4.04 -3.80
N PRO A 132 -10.93 3.23 -3.95
CA PRO A 132 -11.56 3.01 -5.24
C PRO A 132 -12.13 4.31 -5.83
N ILE A 133 -12.01 4.46 -7.14
CA ILE A 133 -12.65 5.53 -7.92
C ILE A 133 -13.76 4.89 -8.74
N LYS A 134 -14.95 5.50 -8.74
CA LYS A 134 -16.09 4.99 -9.52
C LYS A 134 -15.93 5.32 -11.00
N THR A 135 -16.17 4.33 -11.86
CA THR A 135 -16.33 4.49 -13.30
C THR A 135 -17.55 5.37 -13.61
N TRP A 136 -17.79 5.68 -14.89
CA TRP A 136 -19.02 6.37 -15.31
C TRP A 136 -20.27 5.51 -15.06
N GLY A 137 -20.13 4.17 -15.12
CA GLY A 137 -21.16 3.22 -14.76
C GLY A 137 -21.39 3.07 -13.25
N GLY A 138 -20.59 3.73 -12.40
CA GLY A 138 -20.71 3.68 -10.95
C GLY A 138 -19.90 2.56 -10.28
N GLU A 139 -19.15 1.76 -11.03
CA GLU A 139 -18.39 0.61 -10.51
C GLU A 139 -17.11 1.07 -9.82
N PRO A 140 -16.89 0.71 -8.54
CA PRO A 140 -15.64 0.99 -7.85
C PRO A 140 -14.48 0.29 -8.53
N THR A 141 -13.42 1.02 -8.84
CA THR A 141 -12.25 0.52 -9.56
C THR A 141 -10.97 0.98 -8.88
N ILE A 142 -10.02 0.07 -8.74
CA ILE A 142 -8.64 0.32 -8.30
C ILE A 142 -7.68 0.05 -9.45
N LEU A 143 -6.45 0.52 -9.35
CA LEU A 143 -5.44 0.38 -10.40
C LEU A 143 -4.51 -0.81 -10.15
N ASN A 144 -4.06 -1.40 -11.25
CA ASN A 144 -3.04 -2.44 -11.25
C ASN A 144 -1.98 -2.09 -12.31
N VAL A 145 -0.70 -2.17 -11.94
CA VAL A 145 0.46 -1.99 -12.81
C VAL A 145 0.97 -3.36 -13.20
N ALA A 146 0.93 -3.67 -14.49
CA ALA A 146 1.21 -5.00 -14.99
C ALA A 146 2.22 -4.99 -16.14
N ASN A 147 2.93 -6.11 -16.32
CA ASN A 147 3.65 -6.46 -17.52
C ASN A 147 3.23 -7.86 -17.95
N GLY A 148 2.41 -7.95 -18.98
CA GLY A 148 1.86 -9.20 -19.47
C GLY A 148 2.06 -9.36 -20.99
N GLY A 149 1.26 -10.22 -21.62
CA GLY A 149 1.33 -10.45 -23.08
C GLY A 149 1.12 -9.18 -23.93
N ALA A 150 0.45 -8.15 -23.39
CA ALA A 150 0.29 -6.84 -24.01
C ALA A 150 1.43 -5.85 -23.67
N GLY A 151 2.49 -6.31 -22.99
CA GLY A 151 3.59 -5.46 -22.50
C GLY A 151 3.23 -4.72 -21.22
N LEU A 152 3.89 -3.56 -21.04
CA LEU A 152 3.70 -2.69 -19.89
C LEU A 152 2.34 -1.99 -19.96
N ILE A 153 1.49 -2.22 -18.96
CA ILE A 153 0.10 -1.73 -18.98
C ILE A 153 -0.37 -1.27 -17.58
N LEU A 154 -1.21 -0.26 -17.57
CA LEU A 154 -2.02 0.15 -16.43
C LEU A 154 -3.45 -0.35 -16.66
N ILE A 155 -3.99 -1.14 -15.75
CA ILE A 155 -5.34 -1.70 -15.86
C ILE A 155 -6.20 -1.34 -14.65
N GLY A 156 -7.52 -1.26 -14.86
CA GLY A 156 -8.48 -1.19 -13.77
C GLY A 156 -8.84 -2.59 -13.28
N GLN A 157 -9.07 -2.71 -11.99
CA GLN A 157 -9.49 -3.92 -11.30
C GLN A 157 -10.67 -3.60 -10.40
N ASP A 158 -11.51 -4.60 -10.13
CA ASP A 158 -12.64 -4.47 -9.21
C ASP A 158 -12.19 -3.93 -7.85
N GLY A 159 -12.78 -2.82 -7.44
CA GLY A 159 -12.48 -2.12 -6.19
C GLY A 159 -13.59 -2.22 -5.16
N ARG A 160 -14.57 -3.11 -5.33
CA ARG A 160 -15.61 -3.34 -4.32
C ARG A 160 -15.00 -3.97 -3.07
N ASP A 161 -15.60 -3.70 -1.93
CA ASP A 161 -15.13 -4.23 -0.64
C ASP A 161 -15.11 -5.76 -0.62
N GLU A 162 -16.06 -6.40 -1.33
CA GLU A 162 -16.20 -7.85 -1.46
C GLU A 162 -15.32 -8.47 -2.55
N ALA A 163 -14.65 -7.65 -3.37
CA ALA A 163 -13.77 -8.17 -4.43
C ALA A 163 -12.66 -9.04 -3.83
N GLU A 164 -12.52 -10.25 -4.34
CA GLU A 164 -11.57 -11.21 -3.82
C GLU A 164 -10.22 -11.15 -4.55
N SER A 165 -9.15 -11.31 -3.80
CA SER A 165 -7.79 -11.44 -4.30
C SER A 165 -7.17 -12.72 -3.78
N ALA A 166 -6.41 -13.41 -4.64
CA ALA A 166 -5.68 -14.61 -4.25
C ALA A 166 -4.62 -14.29 -3.19
N ALA A 167 -4.32 -15.25 -2.32
CA ALA A 167 -3.26 -15.13 -1.31
C ALA A 167 -1.87 -14.80 -1.91
N THR A 168 -1.64 -15.16 -3.16
CA THR A 168 -0.42 -14.86 -3.93
C THR A 168 -0.40 -13.45 -4.53
N SER A 169 -1.53 -12.75 -4.57
CA SER A 169 -1.63 -11.40 -5.13
C SER A 169 -0.72 -10.43 -4.37
N ARG A 170 -0.14 -9.49 -5.12
CA ARG A 170 0.77 -8.48 -4.60
C ARG A 170 0.11 -7.12 -4.59
N PHE A 171 0.14 -6.47 -3.43
CA PHE A 171 -0.36 -5.11 -3.24
C PHE A 171 0.78 -4.14 -3.01
N VAL A 172 0.66 -2.96 -3.60
CA VAL A 172 1.55 -1.82 -3.38
C VAL A 172 0.87 -0.87 -2.40
N PHE A 173 1.51 -0.63 -1.27
CA PHE A 173 1.06 0.35 -0.28
C PHE A 173 2.07 1.49 -0.16
N ALA A 174 1.59 2.64 0.29
CA ALA A 174 2.46 3.74 0.67
C ALA A 174 2.99 3.53 2.09
N ARG A 175 4.26 3.92 2.32
CA ARG A 175 4.84 3.96 3.64
C ARG A 175 4.39 5.21 4.38
N SER A 176 4.05 5.09 5.67
CA SER A 176 3.84 6.27 6.49
C SER A 176 5.15 7.04 6.63
N ASN A 177 5.13 8.34 6.36
CA ASN A 177 6.27 9.23 6.62
C ASN A 177 6.31 9.71 8.08
N GLU A 178 5.37 9.25 8.93
CA GLU A 178 5.40 9.62 10.34
C GLU A 178 6.64 9.04 11.01
N PRO A 179 7.43 9.88 11.72
CA PRO A 179 8.45 9.38 12.64
C PRO A 179 7.76 8.41 13.61
N ALA A 180 8.49 7.37 14.02
CA ALA A 180 8.00 6.44 15.02
C ALA A 180 7.40 7.23 16.20
N PRO A 181 6.22 6.85 16.75
CA PRO A 181 5.78 7.41 18.02
C PRO A 181 6.96 7.27 19.00
N ASN A 182 7.38 8.42 19.53
CA ASN A 182 8.53 8.49 20.43
C ASN A 182 8.12 7.74 21.70
N ASN A 183 8.54 6.48 21.83
CA ASN A 183 8.27 5.63 22.99
C ASN A 183 8.85 6.22 24.29
N GLU A 184 9.67 7.28 24.17
CA GLU A 184 10.19 8.01 25.31
C GLU A 184 9.15 8.96 25.92
N LEU A 185 8.23 9.53 25.11
CA LEU A 185 7.13 10.36 25.62
C LEU A 185 6.07 9.56 26.36
N GLU A 186 5.75 8.33 25.92
CA GLU A 186 4.87 7.43 26.67
C GLU A 186 5.53 6.92 27.96
N LYS A 187 6.84 6.65 27.95
CA LYS A 187 7.58 6.30 29.18
C LYS A 187 7.66 7.47 30.16
N ALA A 188 7.82 8.70 29.67
CA ALA A 188 7.84 9.89 30.53
C ALA A 188 6.46 10.20 31.13
N ALA A 189 5.38 9.93 30.41
CA ALA A 189 4.01 10.07 30.91
C ALA A 189 3.59 8.97 31.90
N ALA A 190 4.28 7.83 31.91
CA ALA A 190 4.03 6.73 32.83
C ALA A 190 4.80 6.81 34.16
N LEU A 191 5.70 7.78 34.29
CA LEU A 191 6.41 8.01 35.57
C LEU A 191 5.52 8.83 36.52
N PRO A 192 5.33 8.39 37.77
CA PRO A 192 4.59 9.19 38.75
C PRO A 192 5.33 10.51 38.99
N PRO A 193 4.62 11.63 39.21
CA PRO A 193 5.22 12.93 39.41
C PRO A 193 6.14 12.93 40.63
N PRO A 194 7.29 13.62 40.60
CA PRO A 194 8.37 13.54 41.60
C PRO A 194 8.01 14.10 43.00
N TRP A 195 6.76 14.49 43.26
CA TRP A 195 6.30 15.09 44.50
C TRP A 195 5.35 14.25 45.35
N THR A 196 5.13 12.94 44.99
CA THR A 196 4.27 12.05 45.80
C THR A 196 4.98 11.36 46.96
N GLU A 197 6.29 11.58 47.17
CA GLU A 197 6.97 11.13 48.37
C GLU A 197 7.37 12.34 49.23
N ARG A 198 6.52 12.74 50.17
CA ARG A 198 6.85 13.20 51.51
C ARG A 198 5.62 13.75 52.20
N HIS A 199 5.06 12.97 53.13
CA HIS A 199 4.60 13.45 54.43
C HIS A 199 4.21 12.24 55.30
N SER A 200 5.24 11.61 55.86
CA SER A 200 5.10 10.94 57.17
C SER A 200 6.00 11.67 58.12
N GLY A 201 5.47 12.76 58.68
CA GLY A 201 6.05 13.43 59.82
C GLY A 201 5.67 12.67 61.12
N PRO A 202 6.53 12.67 62.13
CA PRO A 202 6.29 11.90 63.35
C PRO A 202 5.17 12.48 64.19
N GLN A 203 4.26 11.63 64.68
CA GLN A 203 3.33 12.01 65.73
C GLN A 203 4.10 12.19 67.02
N GLY A 204 4.19 13.44 67.45
CA GLY A 204 4.63 13.79 68.81
C GLY A 204 3.46 13.63 69.78
N ASN A 205 3.66 12.78 70.81
CA ASN A 205 2.90 12.77 72.05
C ASN A 205 2.95 14.14 72.72
N TRP A 206 1.77 14.66 73.08
CA TRP A 206 1.46 15.34 74.39
C TRP A 206 0.00 15.20 74.63
#